data_3023b7ee67ac296af9a49f2961aa6de8
#
_entry.id   3023b7ee67ac296af9a49f2961aa6de8
#
_cell.length_a   1.000
_cell.length_b   1.000
_cell.length_c   1.000
_cell.angle_alpha   90.00
_cell.angle_beta   90.00
_cell.angle_gamma   90.00
#
_symmetry.space_group_name_H-M   'P 1'
#
loop_
_entity.id
_entity.type
_entity.pdbx_description
1 polymer ?
#
loop_
_entity_poly.entity_id
_entity_poly.type
_entity_poly.pdbx_seq_one_letter_code
_entity_poly.pdbx_strand_id
1 'polypeptide(L)'
;MQFGMPTLIENKTLEENLTLCRRLSLNFVELNMNFPEYQLSCLENTEPLITAAEKYGVYYTIHLDENLDPANFNPLVSDAYFETVRRTIEAAKRLLPLKNRFGDAAQPLTLNMHMHHGVVITLPNRKTAL
;
A
#
# COMPACT_ATOMS: atom_id res chain seq x y z
N MET A 1 2.00 -20.65 -5.44
CA MET A 1 2.60 -19.29 -5.52
C MET A 1 1.56 -18.31 -6.05
N GLN A 2 1.53 -17.10 -5.50
CA GLN A 2 0.57 -16.10 -5.90
C GLN A 2 1.25 -14.95 -6.62
N PHE A 3 0.61 -14.46 -7.68
CA PHE A 3 1.11 -13.36 -8.48
C PHE A 3 0.10 -12.22 -8.50
N GLY A 4 0.61 -11.01 -8.55
CA GLY A 4 -0.20 -9.81 -8.58
C GLY A 4 0.32 -8.77 -9.54
N MET A 5 -0.39 -7.65 -9.59
CA MET A 5 -0.01 -6.50 -10.40
C MET A 5 -0.19 -5.22 -9.59
N PRO A 6 0.60 -4.18 -9.83
CA PRO A 6 0.32 -2.88 -9.25
C PRO A 6 -0.85 -2.21 -9.97
N THR A 7 -1.48 -1.25 -9.32
CA THR A 7 -2.37 -0.31 -10.01
C THR A 7 -1.56 0.45 -11.08
N LEU A 8 -2.12 0.57 -12.26
CA LEU A 8 -1.44 1.16 -13.41
C LEU A 8 -1.98 2.56 -13.70
N ILE A 9 -1.08 3.43 -14.16
CA ILE A 9 -1.43 4.80 -14.51
C ILE A 9 -2.40 4.87 -15.71
N GLU A 10 -2.36 3.88 -16.59
CA GLU A 10 -3.25 3.76 -17.75
C GLU A 10 -4.69 3.42 -17.33
N ASN A 11 -4.85 2.79 -16.18
CA ASN A 11 -6.16 2.41 -15.65
C ASN A 11 -6.66 3.51 -14.71
N LYS A 12 -7.71 4.19 -15.12
CA LYS A 12 -8.24 5.34 -14.38
C LYS A 12 -9.10 4.96 -13.18
N THR A 13 -9.59 3.73 -13.14
CA THR A 13 -10.46 3.26 -12.06
C THR A 13 -9.92 1.99 -11.44
N LEU A 14 -10.33 1.73 -10.20
CA LEU A 14 -10.03 0.47 -9.53
C LEU A 14 -10.60 -0.72 -10.32
N GLU A 15 -11.79 -0.59 -10.84
CA GLU A 15 -12.44 -1.66 -11.63
C GLU A 15 -11.64 -2.04 -12.87
N GLU A 16 -11.02 -1.07 -13.56
CA GLU A 16 -10.16 -1.36 -14.70
C GLU A 16 -8.95 -2.18 -14.28
N ASN A 17 -8.33 -1.86 -13.13
CA ASN A 17 -7.22 -2.63 -12.59
C ASN A 17 -7.66 -4.05 -12.24
N LEU A 18 -8.80 -4.20 -11.57
CA LEU A 18 -9.31 -5.52 -11.17
C LEU A 18 -9.70 -6.38 -12.37
N THR A 19 -10.30 -5.77 -13.38
CA THR A 19 -10.63 -6.46 -14.64
C THR A 19 -9.36 -6.98 -15.32
N LEU A 20 -8.31 -6.16 -15.40
CA LEU A 20 -7.04 -6.59 -15.97
C LEU A 20 -6.39 -7.69 -15.15
N CYS A 21 -6.41 -7.55 -13.83
CA CYS A 21 -5.89 -8.57 -12.91
C CYS A 21 -6.53 -9.94 -13.17
N ARG A 22 -7.84 -9.97 -13.33
CA ARG A 22 -8.54 -11.23 -13.61
C ARG A 22 -8.30 -11.75 -15.02
N ARG A 23 -8.23 -10.87 -16.00
CA ARG A 23 -7.87 -11.27 -17.38
C ARG A 23 -6.51 -11.95 -17.45
N LEU A 24 -5.56 -11.49 -16.64
CA LEU A 24 -4.21 -12.05 -16.58
C LEU A 24 -4.11 -13.23 -15.61
N SER A 25 -5.20 -13.65 -14.99
CA SER A 25 -5.23 -14.73 -14.00
C SER A 25 -4.35 -14.47 -12.79
N LEU A 26 -4.26 -13.20 -12.38
CA LEU A 26 -3.50 -12.79 -11.20
C LEU A 26 -4.37 -12.85 -9.95
N ASN A 27 -3.74 -12.90 -8.79
CA ASN A 27 -4.39 -13.14 -7.50
C ASN A 27 -4.67 -11.86 -6.71
N PHE A 28 -3.87 -10.82 -6.92
CA PHE A 28 -3.99 -9.59 -6.14
C PHE A 28 -3.58 -8.36 -6.93
N VAL A 29 -4.03 -7.20 -6.42
CA VAL A 29 -3.63 -5.88 -6.93
C VAL A 29 -2.90 -5.14 -5.80
N GLU A 30 -1.73 -4.61 -6.09
CA GLU A 30 -1.01 -3.73 -5.19
C GLU A 30 -1.51 -2.31 -5.37
N LEU A 31 -2.16 -1.78 -4.33
CA LEU A 31 -2.63 -0.40 -4.31
C LEU A 31 -1.44 0.53 -4.13
N ASN A 32 -1.17 1.37 -5.11
CA ASN A 32 0.00 2.24 -5.11
C ASN A 32 -0.36 3.63 -4.57
N MET A 33 0.08 3.92 -3.35
CA MET A 33 -0.17 5.19 -2.69
C MET A 33 0.56 6.39 -3.31
N ASN A 34 1.44 6.16 -4.30
CA ASN A 34 2.00 7.27 -5.09
C ASN A 34 0.93 7.93 -5.97
N PHE A 35 -0.19 7.24 -6.22
CA PHE A 35 -1.31 7.80 -6.97
C PHE A 35 -2.30 8.47 -6.02
N PRO A 36 -2.78 9.69 -6.35
CA PRO A 36 -3.75 10.40 -5.51
C PRO A 36 -5.01 9.56 -5.19
N GLU A 37 -5.42 8.72 -6.12
CA GLU A 37 -6.61 7.87 -6.00
C GLU A 37 -6.48 6.80 -4.92
N TYR A 38 -5.26 6.44 -4.52
CA TYR A 38 -5.00 5.36 -3.57
C TYR A 38 -4.31 5.84 -2.29
N GLN A 39 -4.49 7.12 -1.96
CA GLN A 39 -4.03 7.68 -0.69
C GLN A 39 -4.92 7.26 0.49
N LEU A 40 -4.59 7.69 1.69
CA LEU A 40 -5.30 7.31 2.92
C LEU A 40 -6.82 7.49 2.84
N SER A 41 -7.30 8.53 2.16
CA SER A 41 -8.74 8.76 2.00
C SER A 41 -9.44 7.60 1.30
N CYS A 42 -8.78 6.97 0.35
CA CYS A 42 -9.26 5.75 -0.30
C CYS A 42 -9.12 4.54 0.62
N LEU A 43 -7.93 4.32 1.18
CA LEU A 43 -7.63 3.14 1.98
C LEU A 43 -8.48 3.07 3.25
N GLU A 44 -8.79 4.18 3.87
CA GLU A 44 -9.62 4.23 5.06
C GLU A 44 -11.11 4.03 4.77
N ASN A 45 -11.53 4.30 3.54
CA ASN A 45 -12.87 3.96 3.07
C ASN A 45 -12.86 2.55 2.48
N THR A 46 -12.75 1.55 3.35
CA THR A 46 -12.49 0.16 2.96
C THR A 46 -13.66 -0.53 2.27
N GLU A 47 -14.88 -0.10 2.49
CA GLU A 47 -16.06 -0.82 1.99
C GLU A 47 -16.11 -0.93 0.46
N PRO A 48 -15.91 0.14 -0.32
CA PRO A 48 -15.83 0.00 -1.79
C PRO A 48 -14.68 -0.90 -2.25
N LEU A 49 -13.54 -0.87 -1.54
CA LEU A 49 -12.41 -1.75 -1.85
C LEU A 49 -12.77 -3.22 -1.63
N ILE A 50 -13.40 -3.52 -0.51
CA ILE A 50 -13.83 -4.88 -0.16
C ILE A 50 -14.87 -5.39 -1.18
N THR A 51 -15.88 -4.59 -1.45
CA THR A 51 -16.95 -4.95 -2.40
C THR A 51 -16.37 -5.26 -3.79
N ALA A 52 -15.48 -4.40 -4.28
CA ALA A 52 -14.83 -4.61 -5.57
C ALA A 52 -13.97 -5.87 -5.58
N ALA A 53 -13.17 -6.09 -4.54
CA ALA A 53 -12.32 -7.27 -4.43
C ALA A 53 -13.13 -8.56 -4.40
N GLU A 54 -14.24 -8.59 -3.66
CA GLU A 54 -15.14 -9.75 -3.59
C GLU A 54 -15.75 -10.07 -4.94
N LYS A 55 -16.15 -9.04 -5.69
CA LYS A 55 -16.70 -9.20 -7.05
C LYS A 55 -15.72 -9.90 -7.99
N TYR A 56 -14.44 -9.60 -7.88
CA TYR A 56 -13.40 -10.15 -8.76
C TYR A 56 -12.64 -11.33 -8.14
N GLY A 57 -12.87 -11.67 -6.88
CA GLY A 57 -12.17 -12.77 -6.21
C GLY A 57 -10.69 -12.54 -6.02
N VAL A 58 -10.30 -11.33 -5.65
CA VAL A 58 -8.91 -10.92 -5.45
C VAL A 58 -8.71 -10.29 -4.09
N TYR A 59 -7.46 -10.09 -3.69
CA TYR A 59 -7.11 -9.32 -2.51
C TYR A 59 -6.14 -8.19 -2.87
N TYR A 60 -5.74 -7.40 -1.87
CA TYR A 60 -4.84 -6.28 -2.08
C TYR A 60 -3.55 -6.45 -1.27
N THR A 61 -2.48 -5.90 -1.82
CA THR A 61 -1.30 -5.47 -1.08
C THR A 61 -1.21 -3.94 -1.18
N ILE A 62 -0.35 -3.31 -0.42
CA ILE A 62 -0.24 -1.85 -0.41
C ILE A 62 1.21 -1.45 -0.62
N HIS A 63 1.44 -0.55 -1.56
CA HIS A 63 2.71 0.11 -1.77
C HIS A 63 2.61 1.53 -1.21
N LEU A 64 3.35 1.79 -0.13
CA LEU A 64 3.35 3.09 0.52
C LEU A 64 3.99 4.16 -0.38
N ASP A 65 3.63 5.41 -0.14
CA ASP A 65 4.15 6.56 -0.87
C ASP A 65 5.68 6.62 -0.78
N GLU A 66 6.35 6.79 -1.91
CA GLU A 66 7.81 6.87 -1.99
C GLU A 66 8.39 8.08 -1.24
N ASN A 67 7.59 9.12 -1.04
CA ASN A 67 8.02 10.32 -0.33
C ASN A 67 7.96 10.19 1.20
N LEU A 68 7.46 9.07 1.72
CA LEU A 68 7.41 8.85 3.17
C LEU A 68 8.82 8.83 3.76
N ASP A 69 9.06 9.72 4.71
CA ASP A 69 10.34 9.83 5.41
C ASP A 69 10.11 9.95 6.92
N PRO A 70 9.83 8.84 7.62
CA PRO A 70 9.64 8.86 9.07
C PRO A 70 10.90 9.29 9.84
N ALA A 71 12.06 9.23 9.22
CA ALA A 71 13.32 9.66 9.79
C ALA A 71 13.67 11.12 9.45
N ASN A 72 12.73 11.89 8.92
CA ASN A 72 12.95 13.31 8.60
C ASN A 72 13.35 14.10 9.85
N PHE A 73 14.32 15.01 9.70
CA PHE A 73 14.81 15.83 10.82
C PHE A 73 13.80 16.89 11.27
N ASN A 74 12.86 17.27 10.44
CA ASN A 74 11.77 18.15 10.86
C ASN A 74 10.71 17.29 11.59
N PRO A 75 10.52 17.52 12.92
CA PRO A 75 9.59 16.69 13.70
C PRO A 75 8.16 16.70 13.17
N LEU A 76 7.70 17.81 12.62
CA LEU A 76 6.35 17.92 12.06
C LEU A 76 6.19 17.00 10.84
N VAL A 77 7.20 16.93 9.99
CA VAL A 77 7.21 16.06 8.82
C VAL A 77 7.33 14.60 9.24
N SER A 78 8.24 14.29 10.14
CA SER A 78 8.42 12.95 10.68
C SER A 78 7.14 12.42 11.31
N ASP A 79 6.49 13.21 12.15
CA ASP A 79 5.23 12.83 12.82
C ASP A 79 4.11 12.59 11.80
N ALA A 80 4.00 13.44 10.78
CA ALA A 80 2.99 13.26 9.73
C ALA A 80 3.20 11.97 8.94
N TYR A 81 4.42 11.66 8.58
CA TYR A 81 4.73 10.41 7.88
C TYR A 81 4.52 9.18 8.77
N PHE A 82 4.93 9.28 10.03
CA PHE A 82 4.71 8.18 10.99
C PHE A 82 3.21 7.90 11.16
N GLU A 83 2.40 8.94 11.28
CA GLU A 83 0.94 8.82 11.36
C GLU A 83 0.35 8.22 10.09
N THR A 84 0.88 8.58 8.92
CA THR A 84 0.46 7.97 7.65
C THR A 84 0.73 6.47 7.63
N VAL A 85 1.91 6.04 8.04
CA VAL A 85 2.25 4.61 8.12
C VAL A 85 1.32 3.89 9.10
N ARG A 86 1.11 4.46 10.28
CA ARG A 86 0.23 3.87 11.30
C ARG A 86 -1.19 3.67 10.77
N ARG A 87 -1.76 4.67 10.13
CA ARG A 87 -3.11 4.60 9.56
C ARG A 87 -3.19 3.64 8.38
N THR A 88 -2.12 3.53 7.59
CA THR A 88 -2.04 2.53 6.52
C THR A 88 -2.06 1.11 7.07
N ILE A 89 -1.35 0.86 8.17
CA ILE A 89 -1.37 -0.44 8.85
C ILE A 89 -2.78 -0.78 9.33
N GLU A 90 -3.48 0.19 9.91
CA GLU A 90 -4.86 -0.01 10.37
C GLU A 90 -5.82 -0.32 9.20
N ALA A 91 -5.66 0.36 8.08
CA ALA A 91 -6.41 0.05 6.87
C ALA A 91 -6.10 -1.36 6.36
N ALA A 92 -4.83 -1.74 6.36
CA ALA A 92 -4.40 -3.07 5.94
C ALA A 92 -5.04 -4.18 6.80
N LYS A 93 -5.16 -3.96 8.09
CA LYS A 93 -5.84 -4.91 8.99
C LYS A 93 -7.30 -5.15 8.57
N ARG A 94 -7.98 -4.12 8.09
CA ARG A 94 -9.36 -4.25 7.61
C ARG A 94 -9.46 -4.96 6.26
N LEU A 95 -8.39 -4.95 5.47
CA LEU A 95 -8.32 -5.65 4.18
C LEU A 95 -7.78 -7.08 4.29
N LEU A 96 -7.23 -7.46 5.44
CA LEU A 96 -6.68 -8.79 5.68
C LEU A 96 -7.68 -9.93 5.43
N PRO A 97 -8.97 -9.82 5.77
CA PRO A 97 -9.92 -10.88 5.46
C PRO A 97 -10.02 -11.26 3.98
N LEU A 98 -9.80 -10.31 3.07
CA LEU A 98 -9.75 -10.59 1.63
C LEU A 98 -8.59 -11.50 1.29
N LYS A 99 -7.41 -11.24 1.86
CA LYS A 99 -6.23 -12.09 1.65
C LYS A 99 -6.45 -13.48 2.23
N ASN A 100 -7.06 -13.57 3.40
CA ASN A 100 -7.37 -14.85 4.03
C ASN A 100 -8.35 -15.67 3.19
N ARG A 101 -9.27 -15.02 2.49
CA ARG A 101 -10.28 -15.67 1.64
C ARG A 101 -9.74 -16.03 0.26
N PHE A 102 -9.02 -15.14 -0.39
CA PHE A 102 -8.60 -15.27 -1.79
C PHE A 102 -7.11 -15.55 -1.97
N GLY A 103 -6.33 -15.51 -0.91
CA GLY A 103 -4.90 -15.74 -0.92
C GLY A 103 -4.46 -16.79 0.10
N ASP A 104 -3.18 -16.76 0.43
CA ASP A 104 -2.59 -17.63 1.47
C ASP A 104 -2.85 -17.02 2.86
N ALA A 105 -3.77 -17.63 3.61
CA ALA A 105 -4.11 -17.18 4.97
C ALA A 105 -2.97 -17.36 5.98
N ALA A 106 -1.98 -18.20 5.68
CA ALA A 106 -0.83 -18.41 6.57
C ALA A 106 0.19 -17.26 6.50
N GLN A 107 0.10 -16.40 5.48
CA GLN A 107 1.02 -15.29 5.28
C GLN A 107 0.34 -13.95 5.61
N PRO A 108 1.08 -12.99 6.21
CA PRO A 108 0.54 -11.66 6.48
C PRO A 108 0.29 -10.88 5.18
N LEU A 109 -0.54 -9.85 5.26
CA LEU A 109 -0.71 -8.92 4.15
C LEU A 109 0.58 -8.11 3.99
N THR A 110 1.03 -7.98 2.75
CA THR A 110 2.29 -7.29 2.44
C THR A 110 2.07 -5.79 2.33
N LEU A 111 2.92 -5.04 3.00
CA LEU A 111 3.08 -3.61 2.84
C LEU A 111 4.48 -3.34 2.32
N ASN A 112 4.59 -2.72 1.15
CA ASN A 112 5.87 -2.35 0.57
C ASN A 112 6.18 -0.89 0.90
N MET A 113 7.38 -0.64 1.41
CA MET A 113 7.83 0.71 1.76
C MET A 113 9.24 0.91 1.25
N HIS A 114 9.47 2.04 0.57
CA HIS A 114 10.80 2.42 0.16
C HIS A 114 11.58 3.07 1.30
N MET A 115 12.86 2.73 1.39
CA MET A 115 13.80 3.45 2.25
C MET A 115 14.14 4.78 1.56
N HIS A 116 13.92 5.88 2.25
CA HIS A 116 14.26 7.19 1.70
C HIS A 116 15.77 7.38 1.62
N HIS A 117 16.27 7.69 0.44
CA HIS A 117 17.69 7.94 0.17
C HIS A 117 17.97 9.44 0.07
N GLY A 118 17.38 10.24 0.93
CA GLY A 118 17.50 11.69 0.86
C GLY A 118 18.94 12.23 0.94
N VAL A 119 19.08 13.45 1.36
CA VAL A 119 20.34 14.18 1.47
C VAL A 119 21.41 13.33 2.17
N VAL A 120 22.62 13.32 1.62
CA VAL A 120 23.78 12.69 2.27
C VAL A 120 24.06 13.43 3.57
N ILE A 121 23.89 12.75 4.69
CA ILE A 121 24.19 13.25 6.01
C ILE A 121 25.48 12.65 6.53
N THR A 122 26.15 13.40 7.38
CA THR A 122 27.37 12.92 8.04
C THR A 122 27.08 11.71 8.91
N LEU A 123 28.07 10.86 9.13
CA LEU A 123 27.92 9.63 9.90
C LEU A 123 27.24 9.79 11.26
N PRO A 124 27.57 10.80 12.08
CA PRO A 124 26.89 10.99 13.37
C PRO A 124 25.38 11.23 13.20
N ASN A 125 25.02 12.06 12.26
CA ASN A 125 23.60 12.38 11.99
C ASN A 125 22.86 11.16 11.44
N ARG A 126 23.53 10.39 10.60
CA ARG A 126 22.96 9.19 10.02
C ARG A 126 22.60 8.13 11.07
N LYS A 127 23.44 8.00 12.09
CA LYS A 127 23.14 7.10 13.22
C LYS A 127 21.94 7.56 14.03
N THR A 128 21.72 8.84 14.10
CA THR A 128 20.59 9.42 14.83
C THR A 128 19.29 9.28 14.04
N ALA A 129 19.34 9.35 12.72
CA ALA A 129 18.18 9.25 11.84
C ALA A 129 17.64 7.80 11.70
N LEU A 130 18.50 6.83 11.91
CA LEU A 130 18.15 5.40 11.87
C LEU A 130 17.68 4.91 13.22
#